data_f3354ae5653f071cd788ca7f99e239d7
#
_entry.id   f3354ae5653f071cd788ca7f99e239d7
#
_cell.length_a   1.000
_cell.length_b   1.000
_cell.length_c   1.000
_cell.angle_alpha   90.00
_cell.angle_beta   90.00
_cell.angle_gamma   90.00
#
_symmetry.space_group_name_H-M   'P 1'
#
loop_
_entity.id
_entity.type
_entity.pdbx_description
1 polymer ?
#
loop_
_entity_poly.entity_id
_entity_poly.type
_entity_poly.pdbx_seq_one_letter_code
_entity_poly.pdbx_strand_id
1 'polypeptide(L)'
;MDFTVIIPSRNRPALLRKAIDSVLMQSHPSVEILVVNDGSDGENEQAYALLALELKERVRFLNLEKAKNGHGQSGSINRGADAAQGDYLCFLDDDDYWTDPDHLKRAHQCIGTHGAAVDVYFSNQNAFLDDVPVTETLWLESLQETLPKQAIADSAGSLPVTVPDLMKCSGFGHLNTTILRKTLYVQIKGMDENIRYECDLDFYLRSIDAATVIRYYPGYTSRHNAPDQTKALNMSTVVSFTEKMLSRAYVWDKALLFARAPAIRETAIRSKAYTYKKIARALAHDAKFKQGFYYARAALAGGATLKWLAYCAYVGLRAGFSGRERAS
;
A
#
# COMPACT_ATOMS: atom_id res chain seq x y z
N MET A 1 0.41 -1.10 26.24
CA MET A 1 0.55 -0.83 24.80
C MET A 1 -0.06 -1.99 24.05
N ASP A 2 -1.13 -1.73 23.37
CA ASP A 2 -1.98 -2.74 22.76
C ASP A 2 -2.02 -2.53 21.24
N PHE A 3 -2.14 -3.62 20.49
CA PHE A 3 -2.28 -3.59 19.05
C PHE A 3 -3.73 -3.86 18.65
N THR A 4 -4.22 -3.15 17.66
CA THR A 4 -5.44 -3.53 16.92
C THR A 4 -5.04 -3.91 15.50
N VAL A 5 -5.35 -5.15 15.10
CA VAL A 5 -5.18 -5.63 13.72
C VAL A 5 -6.51 -5.46 13.00
N ILE A 6 -6.52 -4.59 12.01
CA ILE A 6 -7.70 -4.29 11.17
C ILE A 6 -7.61 -5.13 9.91
N ILE A 7 -8.65 -5.95 9.68
CA ILE A 7 -8.75 -6.82 8.50
C ILE A 7 -10.02 -6.42 7.72
N PRO A 8 -9.90 -5.57 6.68
CA PRO A 8 -11.02 -5.28 5.80
C PRO A 8 -11.31 -6.48 4.92
N SER A 9 -12.59 -6.86 4.78
CA SER A 9 -12.96 -8.01 3.95
C SER A 9 -14.35 -7.84 3.35
N ARG A 10 -14.54 -8.35 2.13
CA ARG A 10 -15.83 -8.37 1.46
C ARG A 10 -15.96 -9.60 0.55
N ASN A 11 -17.00 -10.41 0.79
CA ASN A 11 -17.35 -11.59 -0.02
C ASN A 11 -16.23 -12.66 -0.13
N ARG A 12 -15.32 -12.74 0.89
CA ARG A 12 -14.17 -13.66 0.89
C ARG A 12 -13.98 -14.38 2.23
N PRO A 13 -15.02 -15.02 2.81
CA PRO A 13 -14.94 -15.58 4.17
C PRO A 13 -13.86 -16.66 4.33
N ALA A 14 -13.58 -17.45 3.29
CA ALA A 14 -12.58 -18.50 3.34
C ALA A 14 -11.13 -17.96 3.38
N LEU A 15 -10.84 -16.87 2.66
CA LEU A 15 -9.54 -16.19 2.69
C LEU A 15 -9.36 -15.47 4.03
N LEU A 16 -10.38 -14.74 4.46
CA LEU A 16 -10.41 -14.05 5.75
C LEU A 16 -10.09 -15.00 6.91
N ARG A 17 -10.58 -16.24 6.89
CA ARG A 17 -10.28 -17.22 7.94
C ARG A 17 -8.78 -17.42 8.11
N LYS A 18 -8.03 -17.56 7.03
CA LYS A 18 -6.58 -17.75 7.05
C LYS A 18 -5.85 -16.51 7.59
N ALA A 19 -6.29 -15.31 7.20
CA ALA A 19 -5.77 -14.07 7.73
C ALA A 19 -5.96 -14.00 9.26
N ILE A 20 -7.19 -14.25 9.76
CA ILE A 20 -7.50 -14.27 11.20
C ILE A 20 -6.64 -15.29 11.93
N ASP A 21 -6.53 -16.52 11.44
CA ASP A 21 -5.77 -17.59 12.10
C ASP A 21 -4.29 -17.20 12.25
N SER A 22 -3.71 -16.49 11.28
CA SER A 22 -2.33 -16.00 11.35
C SER A 22 -2.10 -14.96 12.44
N VAL A 23 -3.12 -14.13 12.72
CA VAL A 23 -3.07 -13.16 13.83
C VAL A 23 -3.28 -13.87 15.17
N LEU A 24 -4.18 -14.85 15.21
CA LEU A 24 -4.42 -15.64 16.42
C LEU A 24 -3.21 -16.48 16.85
N MET A 25 -2.27 -16.77 15.96
CA MET A 25 -1.01 -17.46 16.23
C MET A 25 0.10 -16.54 16.75
N GLN A 26 -0.13 -15.23 16.85
CA GLN A 26 0.87 -14.30 17.37
C GLN A 26 1.18 -14.56 18.83
N SER A 27 2.45 -14.58 19.20
CA SER A 27 2.92 -14.83 20.57
C SER A 27 2.70 -13.65 21.53
N HIS A 28 2.35 -12.46 21.02
CA HIS A 28 2.03 -11.29 21.84
C HIS A 28 0.60 -11.37 22.38
N PRO A 29 0.38 -11.26 23.71
CA PRO A 29 -0.93 -11.55 24.31
C PRO A 29 -1.97 -10.44 24.15
N SER A 30 -1.54 -9.19 23.93
CA SER A 30 -2.44 -8.02 23.91
C SER A 30 -2.72 -7.57 22.48
N VAL A 31 -3.61 -8.28 21.80
CA VAL A 31 -3.99 -8.05 20.41
C VAL A 31 -5.51 -8.05 20.26
N GLU A 32 -6.07 -6.93 19.85
CA GLU A 32 -7.43 -6.84 19.35
C GLU A 32 -7.44 -7.22 17.87
N ILE A 33 -8.29 -8.14 17.46
CA ILE A 33 -8.54 -8.46 16.05
C ILE A 33 -9.89 -7.86 15.65
N LEU A 34 -9.88 -6.95 14.72
CA LEU A 34 -11.06 -6.25 14.22
C LEU A 34 -11.27 -6.52 12.73
N VAL A 35 -12.21 -7.39 12.42
CA VAL A 35 -12.66 -7.63 11.05
C VAL A 35 -13.69 -6.57 10.67
N VAL A 36 -13.46 -5.89 9.55
CA VAL A 36 -14.41 -4.95 8.97
C VAL A 36 -15.03 -5.58 7.73
N ASN A 37 -16.26 -6.09 7.89
CA ASN A 37 -17.04 -6.66 6.79
C ASN A 37 -17.70 -5.52 6.01
N ASP A 38 -17.20 -5.28 4.80
CA ASP A 38 -17.62 -4.17 3.90
C ASP A 38 -18.93 -4.50 3.15
N GLY A 39 -19.98 -4.85 3.91
CA GLY A 39 -21.31 -5.10 3.38
C GLY A 39 -21.36 -6.31 2.44
N SER A 40 -20.82 -7.45 2.87
CA SER A 40 -20.94 -8.73 2.14
C SER A 40 -22.39 -9.12 1.91
N ASP A 41 -22.65 -9.86 0.85
CA ASP A 41 -23.99 -10.21 0.38
C ASP A 41 -24.24 -11.72 0.31
N GLY A 42 -25.53 -12.10 0.22
CA GLY A 42 -25.99 -13.46 -0.01
C GLY A 42 -25.41 -14.50 0.95
N GLU A 43 -24.84 -15.58 0.39
CA GLU A 43 -24.24 -16.67 1.17
C GLU A 43 -23.00 -16.22 1.95
N ASN A 44 -22.27 -15.21 1.44
CA ASN A 44 -21.11 -14.68 2.13
C ASN A 44 -21.52 -14.01 3.45
N GLU A 45 -22.62 -13.25 3.50
CA GLU A 45 -23.12 -12.63 4.74
C GLU A 45 -23.36 -13.68 5.83
N GLN A 46 -23.95 -14.82 5.47
CA GLN A 46 -24.17 -15.93 6.40
C GLN A 46 -22.85 -16.54 6.87
N ALA A 47 -21.89 -16.73 5.96
CA ALA A 47 -20.56 -17.24 6.31
C ALA A 47 -19.80 -16.32 7.27
N TYR A 48 -19.87 -14.99 7.10
CA TYR A 48 -19.32 -14.03 8.06
C TYR A 48 -20.05 -14.10 9.42
N ALA A 49 -21.35 -14.26 9.45
CA ALA A 49 -22.10 -14.41 10.70
C ALA A 49 -21.70 -15.69 11.46
N LEU A 50 -21.47 -16.80 10.76
CA LEU A 50 -20.98 -18.04 11.34
C LEU A 50 -19.56 -17.89 11.88
N LEU A 51 -18.64 -17.24 11.14
CA LEU A 51 -17.30 -16.92 11.61
C LEU A 51 -17.34 -16.05 12.88
N ALA A 52 -18.21 -15.04 12.91
CA ALA A 52 -18.36 -14.18 14.06
C ALA A 52 -18.86 -14.94 15.31
N LEU A 53 -19.77 -15.90 15.13
CA LEU A 53 -20.24 -16.77 16.22
C LEU A 53 -19.14 -17.71 16.73
N GLU A 54 -18.35 -18.30 15.84
CA GLU A 54 -17.26 -19.22 16.19
C GLU A 54 -16.15 -18.48 16.93
N LEU A 55 -15.83 -17.25 16.53
CA LEU A 55 -14.66 -16.51 17.01
C LEU A 55 -15.00 -15.37 18.00
N LYS A 56 -16.24 -15.28 18.46
CA LYS A 56 -16.80 -14.14 19.22
C LYS A 56 -15.95 -13.64 20.40
N GLU A 57 -15.26 -14.54 21.09
CA GLU A 57 -14.42 -14.18 22.24
C GLU A 57 -13.01 -13.68 21.85
N ARG A 58 -12.64 -13.86 20.59
CA ARG A 58 -11.28 -13.62 20.10
C ARG A 58 -11.20 -12.56 18.99
N VAL A 59 -12.31 -12.36 18.26
CA VAL A 59 -12.36 -11.50 17.07
C VAL A 59 -13.64 -10.67 17.11
N ARG A 60 -13.49 -9.38 16.98
CA ARG A 60 -14.60 -8.45 16.87
C ARG A 60 -14.93 -8.19 15.40
N PHE A 61 -16.21 -8.28 15.04
CA PHE A 61 -16.69 -8.00 13.70
C PHE A 61 -17.44 -6.66 13.68
N LEU A 62 -17.04 -5.79 12.76
CA LEU A 62 -17.74 -4.56 12.41
C LEU A 62 -18.39 -4.75 11.03
N ASN A 63 -19.71 -4.88 11.01
CA ASN A 63 -20.46 -5.04 9.76
C ASN A 63 -20.90 -3.66 9.27
N LEU A 64 -20.45 -3.29 8.07
CA LEU A 64 -20.84 -2.05 7.43
C LEU A 64 -22.15 -2.25 6.63
N GLU A 65 -22.87 -1.16 6.43
CA GLU A 65 -24.04 -1.17 5.56
C GLU A 65 -23.68 -1.55 4.12
N LYS A 66 -24.59 -2.22 3.44
CA LYS A 66 -24.38 -2.63 2.05
C LYS A 66 -24.35 -1.41 1.13
N ALA A 67 -23.25 -1.26 0.39
CA ALA A 67 -23.09 -0.29 -0.67
C ALA A 67 -22.87 -1.00 -2.01
N LYS A 68 -23.30 -0.42 -3.12
CA LYS A 68 -23.24 -1.03 -4.46
C LYS A 68 -21.89 -1.64 -4.80
N ASN A 69 -20.80 -0.95 -4.46
CA ASN A 69 -19.42 -1.39 -4.72
C ASN A 69 -18.61 -1.52 -3.42
N GLY A 70 -19.27 -1.64 -2.25
CA GLY A 70 -18.64 -1.50 -0.94
C GLY A 70 -18.12 -0.10 -0.68
N HIS A 71 -17.60 0.12 0.52
CA HIS A 71 -16.92 1.37 0.91
C HIS A 71 -15.46 1.39 0.41
N GLY A 72 -14.93 0.21 0.05
CA GLY A 72 -13.55 -0.01 -0.37
C GLY A 72 -12.57 -0.11 0.79
N GLN A 73 -11.34 -0.53 0.48
CA GLN A 73 -10.30 -0.78 1.48
C GLN A 73 -10.08 0.43 2.40
N SER A 74 -9.90 1.63 1.83
CA SER A 74 -9.68 2.86 2.61
C SER A 74 -10.84 3.16 3.57
N GLY A 75 -12.08 3.05 3.09
CA GLY A 75 -13.26 3.30 3.91
C GLY A 75 -13.43 2.28 5.03
N SER A 76 -13.15 1.01 4.75
CA SER A 76 -13.22 -0.07 5.74
C SER A 76 -12.12 0.07 6.80
N ILE A 77 -10.88 0.39 6.39
CA ILE A 77 -9.78 0.63 7.33
C ILE A 77 -10.07 1.84 8.23
N ASN A 78 -10.60 2.94 7.70
CA ASN A 78 -10.94 4.11 8.50
C ASN A 78 -11.96 3.77 9.59
N ARG A 79 -13.03 3.05 9.25
CA ARG A 79 -14.06 2.62 10.22
C ARG A 79 -13.51 1.66 11.24
N GLY A 80 -12.59 0.78 10.81
CA GLY A 80 -11.84 -0.09 11.73
C GLY A 80 -10.96 0.72 12.68
N ALA A 81 -10.24 1.72 12.20
CA ALA A 81 -9.38 2.58 13.01
C ALA A 81 -10.16 3.42 14.03
N ASP A 82 -11.34 3.92 13.64
CA ASP A 82 -12.25 4.63 14.56
C ASP A 82 -12.73 3.73 15.69
N ALA A 83 -13.02 2.46 15.39
CA ALA A 83 -13.49 1.47 16.35
C ALA A 83 -12.38 0.78 17.14
N ALA A 84 -11.12 0.89 16.71
CA ALA A 84 -9.96 0.25 17.32
C ALA A 84 -9.70 0.73 18.77
N GLN A 85 -9.28 -0.17 19.66
CA GLN A 85 -8.98 0.13 21.06
C GLN A 85 -7.48 0.21 21.34
N GLY A 86 -6.64 -0.37 20.48
CA GLY A 86 -5.20 -0.39 20.64
C GLY A 86 -4.52 0.96 20.40
N ASP A 87 -3.35 1.14 21.02
CA ASP A 87 -2.49 2.32 20.82
C ASP A 87 -1.83 2.32 19.45
N TYR A 88 -1.65 1.13 18.85
CA TYR A 88 -1.05 0.90 17.57
C TYR A 88 -2.00 0.15 16.63
N LEU A 89 -2.08 0.60 15.39
CA LEU A 89 -2.85 -0.01 14.33
C LEU A 89 -1.94 -0.85 13.43
N CYS A 90 -2.36 -2.08 13.20
CA CYS A 90 -1.80 -2.99 12.22
C CYS A 90 -2.86 -3.25 11.17
N PHE A 91 -2.44 -3.53 9.96
CA PHE A 91 -3.34 -3.79 8.83
C PHE A 91 -2.99 -5.14 8.23
N LEU A 92 -4.00 -5.85 7.77
CA LEU A 92 -3.80 -7.13 7.08
C LEU A 92 -4.90 -7.31 6.04
N ASP A 93 -4.53 -7.54 4.79
CA ASP A 93 -5.48 -7.84 3.73
C ASP A 93 -6.08 -9.24 3.93
N ASP A 94 -7.35 -9.42 3.58
CA ASP A 94 -8.08 -10.67 3.84
C ASP A 94 -7.62 -11.86 2.98
N ASP A 95 -6.84 -11.62 1.94
CA ASP A 95 -6.23 -12.63 1.07
C ASP A 95 -4.75 -12.91 1.37
N ASP A 96 -4.20 -12.25 2.40
CA ASP A 96 -2.82 -12.38 2.87
C ASP A 96 -2.75 -12.96 4.29
N TYR A 97 -1.56 -13.25 4.81
CA TYR A 97 -1.39 -13.72 6.17
C TYR A 97 0.02 -13.52 6.72
N TRP A 98 0.13 -13.36 8.03
CA TRP A 98 1.41 -13.31 8.71
C TRP A 98 2.04 -14.68 8.83
N THR A 99 3.34 -14.76 8.58
CA THR A 99 4.13 -16.00 8.60
C THR A 99 5.06 -16.10 9.81
N ASP A 100 5.31 -14.97 10.49
CA ASP A 100 6.17 -14.89 11.67
C ASP A 100 5.33 -14.74 12.94
N PRO A 101 5.25 -15.75 13.81
CA PRO A 101 4.46 -15.71 15.03
C PRO A 101 4.97 -14.68 16.06
N ASP A 102 6.21 -14.21 15.94
CA ASP A 102 6.80 -13.23 16.83
C ASP A 102 6.76 -11.78 16.28
N HIS A 103 6.05 -11.55 15.15
CA HIS A 103 5.99 -10.23 14.51
C HIS A 103 5.55 -9.13 15.51
N LEU A 104 4.41 -9.28 16.15
CA LEU A 104 3.90 -8.30 17.12
C LEU A 104 4.73 -8.21 18.38
N LYS A 105 5.29 -9.32 18.87
CA LYS A 105 6.21 -9.34 20.01
C LYS A 105 7.47 -8.52 19.72
N ARG A 106 8.05 -8.65 18.53
CA ARG A 106 9.20 -7.85 18.09
C ARG A 106 8.86 -6.37 17.99
N ALA A 107 7.73 -6.03 17.37
CA ALA A 107 7.26 -4.66 17.31
C ALA A 107 7.06 -4.07 18.72
N HIS A 108 6.46 -4.82 19.65
CA HIS A 108 6.28 -4.42 21.03
C HIS A 108 7.62 -4.14 21.73
N GLN A 109 8.61 -5.03 21.57
CA GLN A 109 9.95 -4.84 22.12
C GLN A 109 10.64 -3.60 21.56
N CYS A 110 10.58 -3.41 20.23
CA CYS A 110 11.12 -2.24 19.57
C CYS A 110 10.51 -0.93 20.13
N ILE A 111 9.19 -0.87 20.19
CA ILE A 111 8.46 0.31 20.69
C ILE A 111 8.78 0.56 22.17
N GLY A 112 8.81 -0.49 22.99
CA GLY A 112 9.13 -0.38 24.42
C GLY A 112 10.55 0.09 24.71
N THR A 113 11.53 -0.33 23.88
CA THR A 113 12.95 0.02 24.06
C THR A 113 13.22 1.50 23.83
N HIS A 114 12.47 2.14 22.94
CA HIS A 114 12.76 3.51 22.51
C HIS A 114 12.10 4.61 23.34
N GLY A 115 11.34 4.27 24.41
CA GLY A 115 10.75 5.20 25.38
C GLY A 115 9.95 6.38 24.79
N ALA A 116 10.31 6.83 23.61
CA ALA A 116 9.55 7.72 22.76
C ALA A 116 8.69 6.84 21.86
N ALA A 117 7.44 7.18 21.70
CA ALA A 117 6.55 6.42 20.86
C ALA A 117 7.11 6.34 19.43
N VAL A 118 7.49 5.14 19.00
CA VAL A 118 7.73 4.86 17.58
C VAL A 118 6.46 5.21 16.81
N ASP A 119 6.56 6.05 15.81
CA ASP A 119 5.40 6.47 15.03
C ASP A 119 5.00 5.41 14.00
N VAL A 120 6.01 4.83 13.36
CA VAL A 120 5.84 3.83 12.31
C VAL A 120 6.89 2.74 12.47
N TYR A 121 6.45 1.50 12.39
CA TYR A 121 7.30 0.32 12.32
C TYR A 121 6.98 -0.43 11.04
N PHE A 122 8.02 -0.77 10.26
CA PHE A 122 7.91 -1.56 9.05
C PHE A 122 8.66 -2.89 9.18
N SER A 123 8.19 -3.89 8.46
CA SER A 123 8.90 -5.14 8.19
C SER A 123 8.78 -5.49 6.71
N ASN A 124 9.28 -6.67 6.30
CA ASN A 124 9.16 -7.14 4.93
C ASN A 124 8.09 -8.24 4.78
N GLN A 125 7.70 -8.49 3.55
CA GLN A 125 6.85 -9.59 3.15
C GLN A 125 7.37 -10.26 1.86
N ASN A 126 7.02 -11.53 1.68
CA ASN A 126 7.28 -12.25 0.44
C ASN A 126 6.00 -12.28 -0.42
N ALA A 127 6.14 -12.08 -1.72
CA ALA A 127 5.05 -12.23 -2.67
C ALA A 127 5.06 -13.64 -3.30
N PHE A 128 3.87 -14.18 -3.53
CA PHE A 128 3.68 -15.46 -4.19
C PHE A 128 2.54 -15.37 -5.21
N LEU A 129 2.72 -16.00 -6.35
CA LEU A 129 1.68 -16.26 -7.33
C LEU A 129 1.45 -17.77 -7.40
N ASP A 130 0.29 -18.27 -6.98
CA ASP A 130 -0.03 -19.70 -6.93
C ASP A 130 1.09 -20.54 -6.26
N ASP A 131 1.54 -20.10 -5.08
CA ASP A 131 2.64 -20.69 -4.29
C ASP A 131 4.06 -20.59 -4.91
N VAL A 132 4.20 -19.98 -6.07
CA VAL A 132 5.51 -19.69 -6.68
C VAL A 132 5.99 -18.32 -6.18
N PRO A 133 7.21 -18.22 -5.61
CA PRO A 133 7.75 -16.94 -5.16
C PRO A 133 7.89 -15.93 -6.31
N VAL A 134 7.43 -14.70 -6.11
CA VAL A 134 7.72 -13.57 -7.00
C VAL A 134 9.12 -13.06 -6.66
N THR A 135 10.01 -13.01 -7.65
CA THR A 135 11.41 -12.63 -7.45
C THR A 135 11.68 -11.13 -7.58
N GLU A 136 10.68 -10.37 -7.98
CA GLU A 136 10.79 -8.92 -8.12
C GLU A 136 10.74 -8.24 -6.76
N THR A 137 11.61 -7.24 -6.54
CA THR A 137 11.56 -6.37 -5.37
C THR A 137 10.38 -5.41 -5.49
N LEU A 138 9.38 -5.59 -4.65
CA LEU A 138 8.13 -4.83 -4.70
C LEU A 138 8.02 -3.79 -3.59
N TRP A 139 8.62 -4.08 -2.42
CA TRP A 139 8.46 -3.28 -1.20
C TRP A 139 9.81 -2.82 -0.63
N LEU A 140 10.03 -2.98 0.67
CA LEU A 140 11.22 -2.47 1.37
C LEU A 140 12.38 -3.47 1.43
N GLU A 141 12.37 -4.57 0.67
CA GLU A 141 13.38 -5.63 0.74
C GLU A 141 14.79 -5.12 0.50
N SER A 142 14.97 -4.17 -0.42
CA SER A 142 16.26 -3.58 -0.72
C SER A 142 16.72 -2.48 0.27
N LEU A 143 15.87 -2.10 1.23
CA LEU A 143 16.17 -0.98 2.14
C LEU A 143 17.40 -1.26 2.98
N GLN A 144 17.57 -2.48 3.50
CA GLN A 144 18.72 -2.84 4.31
C GLN A 144 20.05 -2.64 3.58
N GLU A 145 20.08 -2.87 2.26
CA GLU A 145 21.29 -2.69 1.45
C GLU A 145 21.66 -1.22 1.26
N THR A 146 20.67 -0.33 1.36
CA THR A 146 20.84 1.12 1.17
C THR A 146 21.11 1.88 2.47
N LEU A 147 20.90 1.23 3.63
CA LEU A 147 21.14 1.84 4.93
C LEU A 147 22.64 2.02 5.20
N PRO A 148 23.03 3.03 6.00
CA PRO A 148 24.41 3.17 6.45
C PRO A 148 24.90 1.90 7.16
N LYS A 149 26.12 1.45 6.84
CA LYS A 149 26.74 0.27 7.49
C LYS A 149 26.87 0.41 9.01
N GLN A 150 26.84 1.64 9.52
CA GLN A 150 26.87 1.96 10.95
C GLN A 150 25.50 1.92 11.62
N ALA A 151 24.41 1.67 10.89
CA ALA A 151 23.09 1.53 11.46
C ALA A 151 23.07 0.32 12.42
N ILE A 152 22.85 0.60 13.71
CA ILE A 152 22.84 -0.42 14.75
C ILE A 152 21.38 -0.84 15.01
N ALA A 153 21.14 -2.13 14.91
CA ALA A 153 19.86 -2.70 15.27
C ALA A 153 19.68 -2.66 16.81
N ASP A 154 18.43 -2.43 17.23
CA ASP A 154 18.07 -2.59 18.65
C ASP A 154 17.96 -4.07 19.06
N SER A 155 17.61 -4.31 20.31
CA SER A 155 17.44 -5.67 20.86
C SER A 155 16.34 -6.49 20.17
N ALA A 156 15.42 -5.83 19.45
CA ALA A 156 14.37 -6.47 18.65
C ALA A 156 14.81 -6.70 17.19
N GLY A 157 16.05 -6.34 16.82
CA GLY A 157 16.58 -6.45 15.48
C GLY A 157 16.09 -5.36 14.53
N SER A 158 15.46 -4.29 15.03
CA SER A 158 14.97 -3.21 14.19
C SER A 158 16.01 -2.10 14.02
N LEU A 159 16.04 -1.49 12.86
CA LEU A 159 16.95 -0.42 12.46
C LEU A 159 16.24 0.94 12.46
N PRO A 160 16.92 2.03 12.88
CA PRO A 160 16.39 3.37 12.65
C PRO A 160 16.45 3.69 11.17
N VAL A 161 15.37 4.27 10.62
CA VAL A 161 15.32 4.71 9.23
C VAL A 161 14.75 6.11 9.13
N THR A 162 15.24 6.83 8.13
CA THR A 162 14.81 8.20 7.84
C THR A 162 14.00 8.25 6.54
N VAL A 163 13.23 9.32 6.35
CA VAL A 163 12.52 9.54 5.08
C VAL A 163 13.46 9.51 3.86
N PRO A 164 14.65 10.15 3.89
CA PRO A 164 15.61 9.99 2.79
C PRO A 164 16.05 8.55 2.51
N ASP A 165 16.18 7.70 3.52
CA ASP A 165 16.54 6.29 3.32
C ASP A 165 15.40 5.53 2.63
N LEU A 166 14.17 5.72 3.10
CA LEU A 166 12.97 5.13 2.51
C LEU A 166 12.77 5.57 1.05
N MET A 167 13.07 6.84 0.72
CA MET A 167 12.93 7.36 -0.65
C MET A 167 14.04 6.91 -1.62
N LYS A 168 15.09 6.26 -1.14
CA LYS A 168 16.10 5.58 -1.98
C LYS A 168 15.65 4.17 -2.37
N CYS A 169 14.78 3.56 -1.59
CA CYS A 169 14.19 2.26 -1.91
C CYS A 169 13.27 2.37 -3.14
N SER A 170 13.26 1.35 -3.99
CA SER A 170 12.40 1.31 -5.19
C SER A 170 10.94 1.04 -4.87
N GLY A 171 10.66 0.41 -3.73
CA GLY A 171 9.32 0.07 -3.22
C GLY A 171 8.86 0.99 -2.09
N PHE A 172 7.85 0.56 -1.39
CA PHE A 172 7.26 1.24 -0.23
C PHE A 172 6.77 0.24 0.81
N GLY A 173 6.48 0.70 2.05
CA GLY A 173 5.92 -0.14 3.11
C GLY A 173 4.47 -0.52 2.80
N HIS A 174 4.21 -1.82 2.60
CA HIS A 174 2.85 -2.34 2.41
C HIS A 174 2.06 -2.34 3.71
N LEU A 175 0.74 -2.26 3.62
CA LEU A 175 -0.15 -2.27 4.79
C LEU A 175 0.08 -3.48 5.69
N ASN A 176 0.20 -4.69 5.14
CA ASN A 176 0.39 -5.93 5.90
C ASN A 176 1.61 -5.93 6.83
N THR A 177 2.60 -5.08 6.54
CA THR A 177 3.88 -5.00 7.25
C THR A 177 4.08 -3.65 7.94
N THR A 178 3.02 -2.85 8.00
CA THR A 178 3.01 -1.52 8.61
C THR A 178 2.29 -1.55 9.94
N ILE A 179 2.98 -1.11 11.00
CA ILE A 179 2.40 -0.83 12.31
C ILE A 179 2.53 0.67 12.55
N LEU A 180 1.41 1.31 12.81
CA LEU A 180 1.32 2.76 12.94
C LEU A 180 0.72 3.15 14.29
N ARG A 181 1.30 4.15 14.96
CA ARG A 181 0.69 4.70 16.17
C ARG A 181 -0.66 5.33 15.86
N LYS A 182 -1.69 4.99 16.61
CA LYS A 182 -3.06 5.45 16.37
C LYS A 182 -3.19 6.98 16.35
N THR A 183 -2.44 7.69 17.20
CA THR A 183 -2.46 9.16 17.21
C THR A 183 -1.89 9.75 15.91
N LEU A 184 -0.86 9.12 15.31
CA LEU A 184 -0.37 9.53 14.00
C LEU A 184 -1.41 9.25 12.90
N TYR A 185 -2.11 8.10 12.95
CA TYR A 185 -3.19 7.79 12.01
C TYR A 185 -4.25 8.89 11.99
N VAL A 186 -4.69 9.33 13.18
CA VAL A 186 -5.65 10.43 13.33
C VAL A 186 -5.08 11.75 12.81
N GLN A 187 -3.83 12.06 13.15
CA GLN A 187 -3.14 13.28 12.70
C GLN A 187 -3.08 13.41 11.18
N ILE A 188 -2.82 12.32 10.47
CA ILE A 188 -2.78 12.28 9.00
C ILE A 188 -4.16 12.10 8.37
N LYS A 189 -5.23 12.05 9.17
CA LYS A 189 -6.62 11.88 8.75
C LYS A 189 -6.88 10.53 8.06
N GLY A 190 -6.20 9.48 8.52
CA GLY A 190 -6.40 8.11 8.05
C GLY A 190 -6.13 7.90 6.56
N MET A 191 -6.81 6.92 5.97
CA MET A 191 -6.78 6.62 4.54
C MET A 191 -7.64 7.62 3.74
N ASP A 192 -7.23 7.95 2.52
CA ASP A 192 -8.07 8.78 1.62
C ASP A 192 -9.08 7.89 0.88
N GLU A 193 -10.35 8.02 1.21
CA GLU A 193 -11.45 7.21 0.63
C GLU A 193 -11.72 7.53 -0.84
N ASN A 194 -11.18 8.63 -1.37
CA ASN A 194 -11.29 8.98 -2.79
C ASN A 194 -10.26 8.23 -3.65
N ILE A 195 -9.24 7.61 -3.04
CA ILE A 195 -8.21 6.85 -3.73
C ILE A 195 -8.53 5.36 -3.60
N ARG A 196 -9.04 4.75 -4.68
CA ARG A 196 -9.38 3.33 -4.70
C ARG A 196 -8.24 2.41 -5.16
N TYR A 197 -7.28 2.94 -5.88
CA TYR A 197 -6.08 2.24 -6.35
C TYR A 197 -4.84 3.06 -5.99
N GLU A 198 -3.79 2.44 -5.48
CA GLU A 198 -2.59 3.11 -4.89
C GLU A 198 -2.90 3.87 -3.57
N CYS A 199 -3.95 3.49 -2.85
CA CYS A 199 -4.28 4.07 -1.56
C CYS A 199 -3.22 3.76 -0.48
N ASP A 200 -2.58 2.62 -0.57
CA ASP A 200 -1.45 2.18 0.23
C ASP A 200 -0.21 3.06 0.03
N LEU A 201 0.13 3.41 -1.21
CA LEU A 201 1.21 4.35 -1.51
C LEU A 201 0.92 5.76 -0.96
N ASP A 202 -0.31 6.28 -1.12
CA ASP A 202 -0.71 7.57 -0.54
C ASP A 202 -0.59 7.56 0.98
N PHE A 203 -1.09 6.50 1.60
CA PHE A 203 -1.03 6.34 3.05
C PHE A 203 0.41 6.23 3.55
N TYR A 204 1.24 5.42 2.91
CA TYR A 204 2.66 5.30 3.22
C TYR A 204 3.37 6.65 3.18
N LEU A 205 3.22 7.42 2.09
CA LEU A 205 3.88 8.72 1.93
C LEU A 205 3.45 9.72 3.00
N ARG A 206 2.16 9.79 3.35
CA ARG A 206 1.66 10.66 4.42
C ARG A 206 2.14 10.22 5.79
N SER A 207 2.19 8.92 6.03
CA SER A 207 2.66 8.35 7.30
C SER A 207 4.11 8.69 7.55
N ILE A 208 5.00 8.46 6.58
CA ILE A 208 6.43 8.73 6.75
C ILE A 208 6.76 10.23 6.76
N ASP A 209 5.99 11.08 6.07
CA ASP A 209 6.18 12.54 6.10
C ASP A 209 5.80 13.15 7.45
N ALA A 210 4.84 12.55 8.13
CA ALA A 210 4.36 13.03 9.43
C ALA A 210 5.08 12.39 10.62
N ALA A 211 5.71 11.24 10.43
CA ALA A 211 6.41 10.49 11.47
C ALA A 211 7.69 11.20 11.93
N THR A 212 7.96 11.09 13.24
CA THR A 212 9.22 11.53 13.86
C THR A 212 10.17 10.36 14.05
N VAL A 213 9.65 9.21 14.47
CA VAL A 213 10.45 8.00 14.74
C VAL A 213 9.93 6.87 13.88
N ILE A 214 10.76 6.43 12.94
CA ILE A 214 10.48 5.30 12.04
C ILE A 214 11.47 4.18 12.33
N ARG A 215 10.98 2.96 12.48
CA ARG A 215 11.77 1.76 12.69
C ARG A 215 11.49 0.75 11.57
N TYR A 216 12.51 -0.03 11.22
CA TYR A 216 12.43 -1.04 10.18
C TYR A 216 13.05 -2.35 10.64
N TYR A 217 12.30 -3.42 10.60
CA TYR A 217 12.79 -4.78 10.82
C TYR A 217 13.00 -5.46 9.45
N PRO A 218 14.22 -5.89 9.11
CA PRO A 218 14.51 -6.44 7.78
C PRO A 218 13.98 -7.86 7.53
N GLY A 219 13.44 -8.51 8.56
CA GLY A 219 12.87 -9.86 8.44
C GLY A 219 11.51 -9.87 7.74
N TYR A 220 11.20 -11.01 7.15
CA TYR A 220 9.93 -11.26 6.46
C TYR A 220 8.90 -11.76 7.46
N THR A 221 7.81 -11.01 7.61
CA THR A 221 6.76 -11.27 8.61
C THR A 221 5.43 -11.65 8.01
N SER A 222 5.25 -11.42 6.72
CA SER A 222 3.99 -11.63 6.01
C SER A 222 4.20 -12.28 4.65
N ARG A 223 3.17 -12.98 4.21
CA ARG A 223 3.03 -13.47 2.83
C ARG A 223 1.95 -12.66 2.13
N HIS A 224 2.31 -12.11 0.99
CA HIS A 224 1.37 -11.51 0.04
C HIS A 224 1.04 -12.49 -1.08
N ASN A 225 -0.24 -12.76 -1.27
CA ASN A 225 -0.73 -13.58 -2.36
C ASN A 225 -1.04 -12.69 -3.57
N ALA A 226 -0.09 -12.62 -4.50
CA ALA A 226 -0.24 -11.82 -5.72
C ALA A 226 -1.48 -12.27 -6.50
N PRO A 227 -2.33 -11.33 -6.96
CA PRO A 227 -3.55 -11.69 -7.67
C PRO A 227 -3.24 -12.30 -9.03
N ASP A 228 -3.90 -13.40 -9.35
CA ASP A 228 -3.86 -14.00 -10.67
C ASP A 228 -4.45 -13.02 -11.71
N GLN A 229 -3.61 -12.51 -12.59
CA GLN A 229 -3.98 -11.52 -13.61
C GLN A 229 -4.97 -12.05 -14.65
N THR A 230 -5.20 -13.37 -14.70
CA THR A 230 -6.19 -13.99 -15.59
C THR A 230 -7.61 -13.98 -15.01
N LYS A 231 -7.74 -13.69 -13.70
CA LYS A 231 -9.02 -13.67 -12.98
C LYS A 231 -9.40 -12.23 -12.61
N ALA A 232 -10.57 -11.77 -13.04
CA ALA A 232 -11.10 -10.44 -12.73
C ALA A 232 -11.76 -10.39 -11.32
N LEU A 233 -11.00 -10.77 -10.27
CA LEU A 233 -11.51 -10.90 -8.90
C LEU A 233 -11.05 -9.78 -7.96
N ASN A 234 -9.96 -9.08 -8.31
CA ASN A 234 -9.33 -8.06 -7.47
C ASN A 234 -9.29 -6.71 -8.19
N MET A 235 -9.21 -5.62 -7.44
CA MET A 235 -9.03 -4.27 -8.01
C MET A 235 -7.83 -4.20 -8.96
N SER A 236 -6.74 -4.88 -8.62
CA SER A 236 -5.53 -4.94 -9.44
C SER A 236 -5.71 -5.70 -10.77
N THR A 237 -6.78 -6.48 -10.94
CA THR A 237 -7.05 -7.23 -12.18
C THR A 237 -8.16 -6.62 -13.03
N VAL A 238 -9.06 -5.81 -12.45
CA VAL A 238 -10.17 -5.17 -13.17
C VAL A 238 -9.84 -3.76 -13.66
N VAL A 239 -8.91 -3.06 -13.01
CA VAL A 239 -8.49 -1.71 -13.41
C VAL A 239 -7.49 -1.79 -14.56
N SER A 240 -7.71 -1.02 -15.63
CA SER A 240 -6.82 -1.00 -16.80
C SER A 240 -5.43 -0.43 -16.45
N PHE A 241 -4.41 -0.81 -17.24
CA PHE A 241 -3.04 -0.28 -17.04
C PHE A 241 -3.00 1.25 -17.03
N THR A 242 -3.74 1.91 -17.93
CA THR A 242 -3.77 3.37 -18.01
C THR A 242 -4.39 3.99 -16.76
N GLU A 243 -5.50 3.43 -16.27
CA GLU A 243 -6.15 3.89 -15.03
C GLU A 243 -5.25 3.70 -13.81
N LYS A 244 -4.54 2.56 -13.70
CA LYS A 244 -3.53 2.35 -12.65
C LYS A 244 -2.47 3.44 -12.68
N MET A 245 -1.93 3.74 -13.87
CA MET A 245 -0.91 4.78 -14.01
C MET A 245 -1.45 6.18 -13.72
N LEU A 246 -2.70 6.47 -14.06
CA LEU A 246 -3.34 7.75 -13.70
C LEU A 246 -3.53 7.88 -12.19
N SER A 247 -3.97 6.83 -11.52
CA SER A 247 -4.09 6.80 -10.05
C SER A 247 -2.73 7.02 -9.38
N ARG A 248 -1.68 6.34 -9.86
CA ARG A 248 -0.31 6.55 -9.37
C ARG A 248 0.19 7.97 -9.61
N ALA A 249 -0.09 8.56 -10.78
CA ALA A 249 0.26 9.96 -11.05
C ALA A 249 -0.47 10.92 -10.12
N TYR A 250 -1.75 10.66 -9.83
CA TYR A 250 -2.54 11.44 -8.88
C TYR A 250 -1.94 11.39 -7.47
N VAL A 251 -1.53 10.21 -6.99
CA VAL A 251 -0.86 10.09 -5.68
C VAL A 251 0.43 10.92 -5.62
N TRP A 252 1.24 10.89 -6.70
CA TRP A 252 2.44 11.72 -6.76
C TRP A 252 2.14 13.23 -6.81
N ASP A 253 1.08 13.65 -7.50
CA ASP A 253 0.62 15.05 -7.48
C ASP A 253 0.17 15.47 -6.08
N LYS A 254 -0.59 14.62 -5.41
CA LYS A 254 -1.03 14.84 -4.04
C LYS A 254 0.17 14.93 -3.09
N ALA A 255 1.19 14.09 -3.27
CA ALA A 255 2.41 14.15 -2.47
C ALA A 255 3.14 15.49 -2.60
N LEU A 256 3.15 16.11 -3.79
CA LEU A 256 3.72 17.45 -3.99
C LEU A 256 3.00 18.55 -3.20
N LEU A 257 1.71 18.35 -2.87
CA LEU A 257 0.91 19.32 -2.13
C LEU A 257 1.12 19.22 -0.61
N PHE A 258 1.28 18.00 -0.06
CA PHE A 258 1.35 17.84 1.40
C PHE A 258 2.77 17.63 1.93
N ALA A 259 3.68 17.06 1.13
CA ALA A 259 4.99 16.63 1.65
C ALA A 259 5.83 17.80 2.17
N ARG A 260 6.27 17.66 3.41
CA ARG A 260 7.22 18.57 4.07
C ARG A 260 8.66 18.12 3.83
N ALA A 261 8.88 16.80 3.77
CA ALA A 261 10.20 16.22 3.52
C ALA A 261 10.66 16.44 2.07
N PRO A 262 11.81 17.10 1.83
CA PRO A 262 12.34 17.35 0.47
C PRO A 262 12.49 16.05 -0.34
N ALA A 263 12.94 14.96 0.30
CA ALA A 263 13.13 13.67 -0.35
C ALA A 263 11.85 13.09 -0.96
N ILE A 264 10.68 13.27 -0.31
CA ILE A 264 9.38 12.87 -0.87
C ILE A 264 9.05 13.74 -2.09
N ARG A 265 9.23 15.06 -2.00
CA ARG A 265 8.95 15.98 -3.11
C ARG A 265 9.79 15.68 -4.36
N GLU A 266 11.10 15.46 -4.17
CA GLU A 266 12.01 15.09 -5.25
C GLU A 266 11.63 13.75 -5.88
N THR A 267 11.30 12.75 -5.05
CA THR A 267 10.84 11.45 -5.52
C THR A 267 9.51 11.57 -6.26
N ALA A 268 8.57 12.38 -5.76
CA ALA A 268 7.28 12.61 -6.42
C ALA A 268 7.44 13.22 -7.83
N ILE A 269 8.32 14.22 -7.99
CA ILE A 269 8.61 14.82 -9.31
C ILE A 269 9.14 13.75 -10.28
N ARG A 270 10.13 12.97 -9.87
CA ARG A 270 10.75 11.92 -10.71
C ARG A 270 9.77 10.80 -11.03
N SER A 271 9.06 10.30 -10.02
CA SER A 271 8.14 9.17 -10.17
C SER A 271 6.91 9.54 -10.98
N LYS A 272 6.36 10.75 -10.82
CA LYS A 272 5.29 11.27 -11.68
C LYS A 272 5.73 11.34 -13.14
N ALA A 273 6.92 11.91 -13.40
CA ALA A 273 7.46 11.98 -14.75
C ALA A 273 7.66 10.58 -15.36
N TYR A 274 8.16 9.63 -14.58
CA TYR A 274 8.29 8.22 -15.01
C TYR A 274 6.94 7.58 -15.30
N THR A 275 5.93 7.85 -14.48
CA THR A 275 4.56 7.39 -14.67
C THR A 275 3.97 7.95 -15.98
N TYR A 276 4.17 9.24 -16.23
CA TYR A 276 3.74 9.87 -17.49
C TYR A 276 4.44 9.29 -18.73
N LYS A 277 5.72 8.89 -18.62
CA LYS A 277 6.42 8.16 -19.68
C LYS A 277 5.75 6.81 -20.00
N LYS A 278 5.30 6.08 -18.96
CA LYS A 278 4.56 4.82 -19.13
C LYS A 278 3.22 5.05 -19.83
N ILE A 279 2.45 6.05 -19.38
CA ILE A 279 1.16 6.42 -20.00
C ILE A 279 1.36 6.82 -21.47
N ALA A 280 2.34 7.66 -21.76
CA ALA A 280 2.63 8.11 -23.13
C ALA A 280 2.94 6.93 -24.07
N ARG A 281 3.72 5.94 -23.60
CA ARG A 281 4.05 4.75 -24.36
C ARG A 281 2.83 3.86 -24.62
N ALA A 282 2.01 3.62 -23.59
CA ALA A 282 0.80 2.82 -23.71
C ALA A 282 -0.18 3.46 -24.73
N LEU A 283 -0.41 4.77 -24.61
CA LEU A 283 -1.29 5.49 -25.51
C LEU A 283 -0.76 5.51 -26.97
N ALA A 284 0.56 5.66 -27.16
CA ALA A 284 1.17 5.60 -28.48
C ALA A 284 1.09 4.19 -29.10
N HIS A 285 1.23 3.15 -28.29
CA HIS A 285 1.02 1.75 -28.70
C HIS A 285 -0.41 1.53 -29.20
N ASP A 286 -1.40 2.11 -28.53
CA ASP A 286 -2.81 2.07 -28.90
C ASP A 286 -3.17 3.08 -30.01
N ALA A 287 -2.18 3.64 -30.71
CA ALA A 287 -2.35 4.66 -31.75
C ALA A 287 -3.06 5.96 -31.30
N LYS A 288 -3.15 6.20 -30.00
CA LYS A 288 -3.71 7.42 -29.38
C LYS A 288 -2.64 8.51 -29.30
N PHE A 289 -2.04 8.89 -30.42
CA PHE A 289 -0.82 9.72 -30.48
C PHE A 289 -1.02 11.13 -29.91
N LYS A 290 -2.20 11.76 -30.05
CA LYS A 290 -2.46 13.09 -29.48
C LYS A 290 -2.39 13.07 -27.96
N GLN A 291 -3.07 12.11 -27.34
CA GLN A 291 -3.03 11.92 -25.88
C GLN A 291 -1.64 11.48 -25.43
N GLY A 292 -1.00 10.54 -26.15
CA GLY A 292 0.37 10.11 -25.88
C GLY A 292 1.37 11.27 -25.90
N PHE A 293 1.23 12.20 -26.85
CA PHE A 293 2.09 13.40 -26.93
C PHE A 293 1.90 14.35 -25.75
N TYR A 294 0.66 14.52 -25.28
CA TYR A 294 0.40 15.31 -24.08
C TYR A 294 1.21 14.80 -22.89
N TYR A 295 1.11 13.49 -22.57
CA TYR A 295 1.86 12.89 -21.46
C TYR A 295 3.36 12.83 -21.70
N ALA A 296 3.80 12.64 -22.97
CA ALA A 296 5.22 12.67 -23.30
C ALA A 296 5.86 14.03 -23.00
N ARG A 297 5.17 15.13 -23.32
CA ARG A 297 5.61 16.49 -22.99
C ARG A 297 5.57 16.74 -21.47
N ALA A 298 4.47 16.35 -20.80
CA ALA A 298 4.32 16.55 -19.37
C ALA A 298 5.43 15.82 -18.58
N ALA A 299 5.91 14.68 -19.05
CA ALA A 299 7.02 13.95 -18.46
C ALA A 299 8.37 14.69 -18.50
N LEU A 300 8.53 15.72 -19.33
CA LEU A 300 9.77 16.53 -19.39
C LEU A 300 9.99 17.36 -18.13
N ALA A 301 8.94 17.65 -17.37
CA ALA A 301 9.03 18.38 -16.10
C ALA A 301 9.90 17.66 -15.05
N GLY A 302 10.05 16.34 -15.13
CA GLY A 302 10.93 15.53 -14.26
C GLY A 302 12.33 15.31 -14.79
N GLY A 303 12.72 16.04 -15.83
CA GLY A 303 14.05 15.96 -16.47
C GLY A 303 14.00 15.44 -17.89
N ALA A 304 14.65 16.19 -18.79
CA ALA A 304 14.76 15.85 -20.20
C ALA A 304 16.02 15.01 -20.46
N THR A 305 15.85 13.88 -21.14
CA THR A 305 16.96 13.13 -21.73
C THR A 305 16.87 13.19 -23.25
N LEU A 306 17.99 13.13 -23.95
CA LEU A 306 18.02 13.13 -25.43
C LEU A 306 17.08 12.03 -25.99
N LYS A 307 17.14 10.83 -25.41
CA LYS A 307 16.27 9.71 -25.79
C LYS A 307 14.78 10.06 -25.64
N TRP A 308 14.42 10.76 -24.56
CA TRP A 308 13.02 11.11 -24.31
C TRP A 308 12.56 12.28 -25.20
N LEU A 309 13.43 13.24 -25.48
CA LEU A 309 13.16 14.32 -26.44
C LEU A 309 12.89 13.76 -27.85
N ALA A 310 13.73 12.83 -28.30
CA ALA A 310 13.51 12.14 -29.60
C ALA A 310 12.17 11.38 -29.62
N TYR A 311 11.80 10.71 -28.52
CA TYR A 311 10.50 10.04 -28.38
C TYR A 311 9.33 11.05 -28.43
N CYS A 312 9.45 12.19 -27.74
CA CYS A 312 8.43 13.26 -27.81
C CYS A 312 8.27 13.77 -29.25
N ALA A 313 9.36 14.00 -29.97
CA ALA A 313 9.31 14.42 -31.38
C ALA A 313 8.61 13.37 -32.26
N TYR A 314 8.97 12.10 -32.10
CA TYR A 314 8.33 11.00 -32.82
C TYR A 314 6.81 10.94 -32.58
N VAL A 315 6.37 10.95 -31.32
CA VAL A 315 4.93 10.88 -30.97
C VAL A 315 4.21 12.15 -31.46
N GLY A 316 4.87 13.31 -31.39
CA GLY A 316 4.32 14.58 -31.87
C GLY A 316 4.09 14.59 -33.40
N LEU A 317 5.04 14.08 -34.19
CA LEU A 317 4.88 13.91 -35.62
C LEU A 317 3.70 12.98 -35.95
N ARG A 318 3.62 11.82 -35.30
CA ARG A 318 2.50 10.88 -35.47
C ARG A 318 1.15 11.50 -35.09
N ALA A 319 1.11 12.33 -34.04
CA ALA A 319 -0.09 13.06 -33.63
C ALA A 319 -0.56 14.09 -34.66
N GLY A 320 0.36 14.73 -35.36
CA GLY A 320 0.08 15.65 -36.49
C GLY A 320 -0.52 14.95 -37.72
N PHE A 321 -0.01 13.75 -38.05
CA PHE A 321 -0.52 12.97 -39.19
C PHE A 321 -1.90 12.37 -38.89
N SER A 322 -2.16 11.86 -37.69
CA SER A 322 -3.48 11.29 -37.32
C SER A 322 -4.64 12.31 -37.29
N GLY A 323 -4.35 13.60 -37.39
CA GLY A 323 -5.35 14.66 -37.51
C GLY A 323 -5.80 14.92 -38.97
N ARG A 324 -5.00 14.50 -39.95
CA ARG A 324 -5.31 14.74 -41.38
C ARG A 324 -6.19 13.63 -42.00
N GLU A 325 -6.08 12.38 -41.51
CA GLU A 325 -6.89 11.25 -42.02
C GLU A 325 -8.37 11.28 -41.57
N ARG A 326 -8.74 12.12 -40.59
CA ARG A 326 -10.15 12.30 -40.17
C ARG A 326 -10.81 13.57 -40.79
N ALA A 327 -10.07 14.33 -41.58
CA ALA A 327 -10.55 15.56 -42.22
C ALA A 327 -10.70 15.40 -43.74
N SER A 328 -10.41 14.22 -44.26
CA SER A 328 -10.69 13.77 -45.65
C SER A 328 -11.77 12.68 -45.63
#